data_808d7a1e505f9fe8931f9471ed2a2daa
#
_entry.id   808d7a1e505f9fe8931f9471ed2a2daa
#
_cell.length_a   1.000
_cell.length_b   1.000
_cell.length_c   1.000
_cell.angle_alpha   90.00
_cell.angle_beta   90.00
_cell.angle_gamma   90.00
#
_symmetry.space_group_name_H-M   'P 1'
#
loop_
_entity.id
_entity.type
_entity.pdbx_description
1 polymer ?
#
loop_
_entity_poly.entity_id
_entity_poly.type
_entity_poly.pdbx_seq_one_letter_code
_entity_poly.pdbx_strand_id
1 'polypeptide(L)'
;VAGLVPALRAGRVDVQAVLRQGGGIGERGRLARLLVGAEVALSLILLVGAGIAIRSAVSAQAKPLGIDTDQVMTARIGLPAAQYAEPAARERFAASLSERLAHLPGVRQAAIASSLPLMGYERQDYAREGDVVDRDSSLPQAWASSVSAGFFDVFGIRLREGRLFDERDRADSVPVAVISARLAETAWPGQSAIGKHLRLSPREDSAESLEVVGVVADSVQANYFEESARLAVHRGDGNVFRPASQAAPAFFSVAVR
;
A
#
# COMPACT_ATOMS: atom_id res chain seq x y z
N VAL A 1 -33.83 -21.48 15.06
CA VAL A 1 -34.59 -22.37 15.96
C VAL A 1 -34.71 -21.76 17.38
N ALA A 2 -33.76 -20.87 17.79
CA ALA A 2 -33.76 -20.31 19.16
C ALA A 2 -34.85 -19.25 19.47
N GLY A 3 -35.55 -18.73 18.46
CA GLY A 3 -36.57 -17.68 18.63
C GLY A 3 -38.02 -18.21 18.78
N LEU A 4 -38.27 -19.49 18.48
CA LEU A 4 -39.63 -20.07 18.47
C LEU A 4 -40.18 -20.38 19.86
N VAL A 5 -39.32 -20.69 20.81
CA VAL A 5 -39.73 -21.03 22.22
C VAL A 5 -40.29 -19.84 22.97
N PRO A 6 -39.68 -18.63 22.95
CA PRO A 6 -40.23 -17.45 23.59
C PRO A 6 -41.54 -16.97 22.91
N ALA A 7 -41.63 -17.08 21.55
CA ALA A 7 -42.84 -16.68 20.83
C ALA A 7 -44.06 -17.53 21.16
N LEU A 8 -43.87 -18.86 21.36
CA LEU A 8 -44.96 -19.77 21.78
C LEU A 8 -45.38 -19.59 23.25
N ARG A 9 -44.50 -19.09 24.11
CA ARG A 9 -44.86 -18.74 25.51
C ARG A 9 -45.63 -17.42 25.61
N ALA A 10 -45.36 -16.46 24.74
CA ALA A 10 -46.08 -15.18 24.69
C ALA A 10 -47.55 -15.35 24.23
N GLY A 11 -47.84 -16.35 23.39
CA GLY A 11 -49.20 -16.61 22.89
C GLY A 11 -50.17 -17.27 23.91
N ARG A 12 -49.71 -17.60 25.13
CA ARG A 12 -50.56 -18.22 26.18
C ARG A 12 -50.87 -17.28 27.36
N VAL A 13 -50.60 -16.01 27.22
CA VAL A 13 -50.99 -15.02 28.23
C VAL A 13 -52.46 -14.70 28.04
N ASP A 14 -53.29 -15.06 29.04
CA ASP A 14 -54.69 -14.71 29.07
C ASP A 14 -54.85 -13.18 29.14
N VAL A 15 -55.16 -12.56 28.02
CA VAL A 15 -55.29 -11.10 27.87
C VAL A 15 -56.40 -10.55 28.74
N GLN A 16 -57.42 -11.36 29.10
CA GLN A 16 -58.51 -10.94 29.97
C GLN A 16 -58.08 -10.85 31.45
N ALA A 17 -57.15 -11.68 31.91
CA ALA A 17 -56.60 -11.62 33.25
C ALA A 17 -55.70 -10.37 33.45
N VAL A 18 -54.97 -9.95 32.43
CA VAL A 18 -54.11 -8.75 32.45
C VAL A 18 -54.93 -7.45 32.45
N LEU A 19 -56.09 -7.42 31.79
CA LEU A 19 -56.97 -6.25 31.78
C LEU A 19 -57.76 -6.04 33.06
N ARG A 20 -57.96 -7.09 33.86
CA ARG A 20 -58.67 -6.99 35.18
C ARG A 20 -57.78 -6.58 36.34
N GLN A 21 -56.47 -6.68 36.25
CA GLN A 21 -55.52 -6.18 37.25
C GLN A 21 -55.07 -4.75 36.91
N GLY A 22 -56.00 -3.82 36.91
CA GLY A 22 -55.80 -2.39 36.73
C GLY A 22 -55.11 -1.69 37.91
N GLY A 23 -53.96 -2.19 38.35
CA GLY A 23 -53.20 -1.58 39.42
C GLY A 23 -51.71 -1.70 39.18
N GLY A 24 -51.12 -0.73 38.48
CA GLY A 24 -49.66 -0.71 38.26
C GLY A 24 -49.24 -0.06 36.94
N ILE A 25 -50.05 0.82 36.38
CA ILE A 25 -49.81 1.43 35.06
C ILE A 25 -48.61 2.42 35.07
N GLY A 26 -48.18 2.89 36.26
CA GLY A 26 -47.12 3.91 36.37
C GLY A 26 -45.70 3.42 36.06
N GLU A 27 -45.25 2.31 36.64
CA GLU A 27 -43.86 1.86 36.57
C GLU A 27 -43.60 0.94 35.37
N ARG A 28 -44.48 -0.02 35.10
CA ARG A 28 -44.34 -0.92 33.94
C ARG A 28 -44.44 -0.17 32.62
N GLY A 29 -45.28 0.88 32.53
CA GLY A 29 -45.37 1.73 31.35
C GLY A 29 -44.16 2.65 31.15
N ARG A 30 -43.46 3.01 32.24
CA ARG A 30 -42.18 3.76 32.12
C ARG A 30 -41.06 2.85 31.65
N LEU A 31 -40.96 1.64 32.19
CA LEU A 31 -39.97 0.65 31.79
C LEU A 31 -40.10 0.24 30.30
N ALA A 32 -41.37 -0.01 29.86
CA ALA A 32 -41.61 -0.32 28.45
C ALA A 32 -41.24 0.82 27.50
N ARG A 33 -41.56 2.07 27.89
CA ARG A 33 -41.15 3.25 27.07
C ARG A 33 -39.64 3.46 27.07
N LEU A 34 -38.94 3.20 28.17
CA LEU A 34 -37.47 3.23 28.25
C LEU A 34 -36.83 2.15 27.34
N LEU A 35 -37.36 0.93 27.37
CA LEU A 35 -36.88 -0.16 26.53
C LEU A 35 -37.09 0.15 25.03
N VAL A 36 -38.24 0.61 24.63
CA VAL A 36 -38.51 1.03 23.24
C VAL A 36 -37.60 2.21 22.85
N GLY A 37 -37.44 3.19 23.73
CA GLY A 37 -36.51 4.31 23.49
C GLY A 37 -35.07 3.85 23.34
N ALA A 38 -34.60 2.91 24.15
CA ALA A 38 -33.26 2.34 24.04
C ALA A 38 -33.08 1.52 22.75
N GLU A 39 -34.10 0.75 22.37
CA GLU A 39 -34.10 -0.01 21.12
C GLU A 39 -34.01 0.91 19.88
N VAL A 40 -34.81 1.98 19.84
CA VAL A 40 -34.79 2.97 18.79
C VAL A 40 -33.42 3.70 18.76
N ALA A 41 -32.89 4.11 19.91
CA ALA A 41 -31.60 4.75 20.02
C ALA A 41 -30.46 3.84 19.53
N LEU A 42 -30.47 2.56 19.93
CA LEU A 42 -29.49 1.58 19.49
C LEU A 42 -29.59 1.33 17.98
N SER A 43 -30.78 1.21 17.45
CA SER A 43 -31.03 1.04 16.01
C SER A 43 -30.52 2.24 15.20
N LEU A 44 -30.69 3.46 15.68
CA LEU A 44 -30.15 4.68 15.06
C LEU A 44 -28.63 4.71 15.10
N ILE A 45 -28.02 4.35 16.24
CA ILE A 45 -26.55 4.27 16.36
C ILE A 45 -25.98 3.25 15.38
N LEU A 46 -26.59 2.07 15.27
CA LEU A 46 -26.17 1.05 14.33
C LEU A 46 -26.35 1.50 12.87
N LEU A 47 -27.43 2.18 12.55
CA LEU A 47 -27.70 2.70 11.20
C LEU A 47 -26.66 3.77 10.80
N VAL A 48 -26.36 4.70 11.71
CA VAL A 48 -25.34 5.73 11.49
C VAL A 48 -23.95 5.08 11.35
N GLY A 49 -23.62 4.11 12.23
CA GLY A 49 -22.38 3.35 12.15
C GLY A 49 -22.22 2.60 10.82
N ALA A 50 -23.29 1.93 10.37
CA ALA A 50 -23.31 1.26 9.08
C ALA A 50 -23.15 2.25 7.93
N GLY A 51 -23.81 3.39 7.97
CA GLY A 51 -23.67 4.46 6.96
C GLY A 51 -22.25 5.01 6.87
N ILE A 52 -21.59 5.22 7.99
CA ILE A 52 -20.19 5.66 8.05
C ILE A 52 -19.28 4.56 7.49
N ALA A 53 -19.48 3.30 7.85
CA ALA A 53 -18.69 2.17 7.36
C ALA A 53 -18.80 2.01 5.84
N ILE A 54 -20.04 2.06 5.30
CA ILE A 54 -20.28 2.00 3.85
C ILE A 54 -19.60 3.18 3.14
N ARG A 55 -19.78 4.39 3.65
CA ARG A 55 -19.14 5.59 3.08
C ARG A 55 -17.62 5.48 3.11
N SER A 56 -17.05 4.97 4.19
CA SER A 56 -15.60 4.75 4.31
C SER A 56 -15.10 3.72 3.29
N ALA A 57 -15.81 2.60 3.13
CA ALA A 57 -15.49 1.57 2.15
C ALA A 57 -15.56 2.09 0.71
N VAL A 58 -16.62 2.81 0.34
CA VAL A 58 -16.76 3.42 -0.99
C VAL A 58 -15.66 4.47 -1.23
N SER A 59 -15.36 5.30 -0.24
CA SER A 59 -14.29 6.30 -0.35
C SER A 59 -12.91 5.67 -0.48
N ALA A 60 -12.66 4.52 0.14
CA ALA A 60 -11.42 3.78 -0.01
C ALA A 60 -11.24 3.22 -1.42
N GLN A 61 -12.30 2.71 -2.02
CA GLN A 61 -12.30 2.18 -3.40
C GLN A 61 -12.18 3.28 -4.47
N ALA A 62 -12.64 4.49 -4.19
CA ALA A 62 -12.63 5.61 -5.14
C ALA A 62 -11.28 6.35 -5.21
N LYS A 63 -10.29 6.04 -4.33
CA LYS A 63 -9.00 6.71 -4.38
C LYS A 63 -8.18 6.21 -5.56
N PRO A 64 -7.68 7.12 -6.43
CA PRO A 64 -6.80 6.72 -7.52
C PRO A 64 -5.53 6.10 -6.93
N LEU A 65 -5.22 4.89 -7.32
CA LEU A 65 -4.02 4.16 -6.88
C LEU A 65 -2.73 4.78 -7.47
N GLY A 66 -2.86 5.70 -8.42
CA GLY A 66 -1.71 6.28 -9.15
C GLY A 66 -1.04 5.29 -10.10
N ILE A 67 -1.68 4.14 -10.34
CA ILE A 67 -1.23 3.10 -11.26
C ILE A 67 -2.40 2.66 -12.14
N ASP A 68 -2.07 2.21 -13.34
CA ASP A 68 -2.98 1.55 -14.25
C ASP A 68 -2.75 0.04 -14.19
N THR A 69 -3.78 -0.71 -13.79
CA THR A 69 -3.73 -2.17 -13.65
C THR A 69 -4.45 -2.91 -14.76
N ASP A 70 -5.07 -2.19 -15.70
CA ASP A 70 -5.81 -2.80 -16.78
C ASP A 70 -4.89 -3.57 -17.71
N GLN A 71 -5.26 -4.82 -17.99
CA GLN A 71 -4.50 -5.73 -18.84
C GLN A 71 -3.07 -6.04 -18.34
N VAL A 72 -2.80 -5.86 -17.06
CA VAL A 72 -1.52 -6.23 -16.46
C VAL A 72 -1.59 -7.64 -15.89
N MET A 73 -0.76 -8.53 -16.42
CA MET A 73 -0.55 -9.87 -15.86
C MET A 73 0.71 -9.87 -15.00
N THR A 74 0.65 -10.50 -13.84
CA THR A 74 1.78 -10.54 -12.91
C THR A 74 2.15 -11.97 -12.52
N ALA A 75 3.44 -12.20 -12.25
CA ALA A 75 3.96 -13.45 -11.73
C ALA A 75 5.07 -13.20 -10.71
N ARG A 76 5.28 -14.13 -9.80
CA ARG A 76 6.40 -14.12 -8.85
C ARG A 76 7.38 -15.23 -9.20
N ILE A 77 8.68 -14.92 -9.12
CA ILE A 77 9.77 -15.85 -9.40
C ILE A 77 10.72 -15.82 -8.21
N GLY A 78 10.80 -16.94 -7.50
CA GLY A 78 11.81 -17.15 -6.48
C GLY A 78 13.07 -17.77 -7.10
N LEU A 79 14.23 -17.18 -6.85
CA LEU A 79 15.49 -17.74 -7.30
C LEU A 79 16.07 -18.69 -6.24
N PRO A 80 16.47 -19.93 -6.63
CA PRO A 80 17.16 -20.83 -5.72
C PRO A 80 18.48 -20.21 -5.22
N ALA A 81 18.59 -20.02 -3.90
CA ALA A 81 19.74 -19.36 -3.29
C ALA A 81 21.08 -20.02 -3.65
N ALA A 82 21.11 -21.34 -3.78
CA ALA A 82 22.32 -22.07 -4.14
C ALA A 82 22.88 -21.70 -5.54
N GLN A 83 22.02 -21.33 -6.48
CA GLN A 83 22.40 -21.02 -7.85
C GLN A 83 22.56 -19.52 -8.10
N TYR A 84 21.87 -18.69 -7.32
CA TYR A 84 21.80 -17.24 -7.48
C TYR A 84 22.27 -16.50 -6.21
N ALA A 85 23.27 -17.05 -5.48
CA ALA A 85 23.87 -16.42 -4.31
C ALA A 85 24.53 -15.09 -4.68
N GLU A 86 25.23 -15.05 -5.82
CA GLU A 86 26.00 -13.90 -6.26
C GLU A 86 25.09 -12.83 -6.93
N PRO A 87 25.23 -11.53 -6.59
CA PRO A 87 24.49 -10.44 -7.21
C PRO A 87 24.58 -10.45 -8.73
N ALA A 88 25.78 -10.63 -9.30
CA ALA A 88 26.00 -10.68 -10.75
C ALA A 88 25.23 -11.81 -11.45
N ALA A 89 24.94 -12.93 -10.78
CA ALA A 89 24.13 -14.00 -11.35
C ALA A 89 22.64 -13.56 -11.43
N ARG A 90 22.17 -12.85 -10.42
CA ARG A 90 20.79 -12.30 -10.38
C ARG A 90 20.60 -11.21 -11.43
N GLU A 91 21.58 -10.33 -11.61
CA GLU A 91 21.56 -9.28 -12.64
C GLU A 91 21.47 -9.87 -14.04
N ARG A 92 22.33 -10.86 -14.35
CA ARG A 92 22.29 -11.57 -15.64
C ARG A 92 20.95 -12.27 -15.87
N PHE A 93 20.39 -12.90 -14.85
CA PHE A 93 19.07 -13.51 -14.93
C PHE A 93 18.00 -12.45 -15.21
N ALA A 94 18.00 -11.34 -14.49
CA ALA A 94 17.05 -10.23 -14.67
C ALA A 94 17.12 -9.65 -16.08
N ALA A 95 18.32 -9.40 -16.60
CA ALA A 95 18.54 -8.91 -17.97
C ALA A 95 17.99 -9.89 -19.01
N SER A 96 18.37 -11.19 -18.92
CA SER A 96 17.88 -12.23 -19.84
C SER A 96 16.36 -12.41 -19.77
N LEU A 97 15.77 -12.31 -18.57
CA LEU A 97 14.33 -12.39 -18.39
C LEU A 97 13.62 -11.20 -19.01
N SER A 98 14.12 -9.98 -18.80
CA SER A 98 13.57 -8.76 -19.40
C SER A 98 13.55 -8.84 -20.93
N GLU A 99 14.66 -9.28 -21.54
CA GLU A 99 14.78 -9.45 -22.98
C GLU A 99 13.76 -10.47 -23.50
N ARG A 100 13.68 -11.64 -22.88
CA ARG A 100 12.73 -12.69 -23.29
C ARG A 100 11.27 -12.22 -23.18
N LEU A 101 10.92 -11.51 -22.11
CA LEU A 101 9.57 -10.98 -21.91
C LEU A 101 9.20 -9.95 -22.98
N ALA A 102 10.14 -9.09 -23.37
CA ALA A 102 9.94 -8.08 -24.41
C ALA A 102 9.65 -8.70 -25.79
N HIS A 103 10.13 -9.93 -26.04
CA HIS A 103 9.93 -10.63 -27.31
C HIS A 103 8.72 -11.59 -27.33
N LEU A 104 7.95 -11.69 -26.23
CA LEU A 104 6.76 -12.55 -26.19
C LEU A 104 5.65 -11.99 -27.09
N PRO A 105 5.00 -12.84 -27.90
CA PRO A 105 3.84 -12.42 -28.69
C PRO A 105 2.71 -11.89 -27.80
N GLY A 106 2.19 -10.72 -28.13
CA GLY A 106 1.10 -10.09 -27.38
C GLY A 106 1.53 -9.24 -26.19
N VAL A 107 2.80 -9.23 -25.81
CA VAL A 107 3.36 -8.34 -24.77
C VAL A 107 3.77 -7.03 -25.41
N ARG A 108 3.23 -5.93 -24.95
CA ARG A 108 3.60 -4.57 -25.36
C ARG A 108 4.68 -3.98 -24.48
N GLN A 109 4.62 -4.29 -23.20
CA GLN A 109 5.52 -3.78 -22.17
C GLN A 109 5.76 -4.86 -21.12
N ALA A 110 6.97 -4.94 -20.61
CA ALA A 110 7.37 -5.87 -19.57
C ALA A 110 8.19 -5.16 -18.49
N ALA A 111 8.01 -5.58 -17.26
CA ALA A 111 8.74 -5.05 -16.13
C ALA A 111 9.14 -6.17 -15.16
N ILE A 112 10.28 -5.96 -14.53
CA ILE A 112 10.76 -6.75 -13.40
C ILE A 112 10.89 -5.81 -12.20
N ALA A 113 10.48 -6.26 -11.03
CA ALA A 113 10.61 -5.51 -9.79
C ALA A 113 10.87 -6.44 -8.60
N SER A 114 11.49 -5.92 -7.55
CA SER A 114 11.60 -6.63 -6.28
C SER A 114 10.23 -6.87 -5.66
N SER A 115 9.33 -5.92 -5.83
CA SER A 115 7.92 -6.03 -5.45
C SER A 115 7.04 -5.25 -6.42
N LEU A 116 5.79 -5.68 -6.57
CA LEU A 116 4.79 -5.00 -7.41
C LEU A 116 3.91 -4.10 -6.56
N PRO A 117 3.31 -3.06 -7.16
CA PRO A 117 2.31 -2.25 -6.48
C PRO A 117 1.23 -3.12 -5.81
N LEU A 118 0.79 -2.75 -4.61
CA LEU A 118 -0.21 -3.44 -3.78
C LEU A 118 0.21 -4.81 -3.21
N MET A 119 1.43 -5.28 -3.45
CA MET A 119 1.90 -6.59 -2.97
C MET A 119 2.87 -6.53 -1.78
N GLY A 120 3.02 -5.36 -1.19
CA GLY A 120 3.94 -5.09 -0.08
C GLY A 120 5.35 -4.75 -0.55
N TYR A 121 5.88 -3.71 0.03
CA TYR A 121 7.24 -3.21 -0.16
C TYR A 121 7.94 -3.20 1.16
N GLU A 122 9.25 -3.22 1.11
CA GLU A 122 10.08 -3.01 2.28
C GLU A 122 10.11 -1.51 2.61
N ARG A 123 9.79 -1.17 3.86
CA ARG A 123 10.00 0.18 4.36
C ARG A 123 11.43 0.28 4.85
N GLN A 124 12.13 1.27 4.34
CA GLN A 124 13.50 1.53 4.71
C GLN A 124 13.63 2.96 5.24
N ASP A 125 14.45 3.10 6.27
CA ASP A 125 14.87 4.42 6.74
C ASP A 125 15.65 5.11 5.62
N TYR A 126 15.48 6.42 5.48
CA TYR A 126 16.33 7.19 4.56
C TYR A 126 16.90 8.42 5.26
N ALA A 127 18.03 8.89 4.74
CA ALA A 127 18.64 10.15 5.12
C ALA A 127 19.04 10.93 3.86
N ARG A 128 18.89 12.25 3.89
CA ARG A 128 19.38 13.13 2.83
C ARG A 128 20.88 13.36 3.02
N GLU A 129 21.56 13.78 1.98
CA GLU A 129 22.92 14.25 2.11
C GLU A 129 23.00 15.40 3.11
N GLY A 130 23.93 15.32 4.06
CA GLY A 130 24.09 16.29 5.15
C GLY A 130 23.26 16.02 6.40
N ASP A 131 22.30 15.09 6.38
CA ASP A 131 21.57 14.72 7.59
C ASP A 131 22.52 13.96 8.56
N VAL A 132 22.44 14.32 9.86
CA VAL A 132 23.16 13.60 10.92
C VAL A 132 22.38 12.33 11.25
N VAL A 133 23.07 11.19 11.15
CA VAL A 133 22.50 9.87 11.40
C VAL A 133 23.07 9.30 12.69
N ASP A 134 22.36 9.49 13.79
CA ASP A 134 22.69 8.90 15.09
C ASP A 134 21.90 7.59 15.30
N ARG A 135 22.41 6.74 16.23
CA ARG A 135 21.76 5.47 16.57
C ARG A 135 20.33 5.64 17.10
N ASP A 136 20.10 6.72 17.86
CA ASP A 136 18.84 6.99 18.56
C ASP A 136 17.93 7.97 17.79
N SER A 137 18.36 8.51 16.64
CA SER A 137 17.54 9.41 15.85
C SER A 137 16.38 8.66 15.17
N SER A 138 15.17 9.22 15.22
CA SER A 138 14.06 8.74 14.40
C SER A 138 14.27 9.23 12.97
N LEU A 139 14.63 8.33 12.06
CA LEU A 139 14.75 8.64 10.64
C LEU A 139 13.42 8.54 9.91
N PRO A 140 13.20 9.37 8.89
CA PRO A 140 12.06 9.21 8.01
C PRO A 140 12.18 7.90 7.21
N GLN A 141 11.03 7.36 6.83
CA GLN A 141 10.93 6.10 6.09
C GLN A 141 10.36 6.31 4.70
N ALA A 142 10.75 5.46 3.78
CA ALA A 142 10.21 5.40 2.43
C ALA A 142 10.00 3.94 2.00
N TRP A 143 9.09 3.73 1.07
CA TRP A 143 8.90 2.45 0.41
C TRP A 143 9.99 2.28 -0.65
N ALA A 144 10.84 1.28 -0.52
CA ALA A 144 11.94 1.03 -1.44
C ALA A 144 11.65 -0.17 -2.34
N SER A 145 11.99 -0.04 -3.62
CA SER A 145 11.88 -1.12 -4.60
C SER A 145 12.95 -1.00 -5.67
N SER A 146 13.46 -2.15 -6.12
CA SER A 146 14.31 -2.25 -7.31
C SER A 146 13.44 -2.59 -8.50
N VAL A 147 13.53 -1.82 -9.59
CA VAL A 147 12.64 -1.94 -10.76
C VAL A 147 13.43 -1.87 -12.06
N SER A 148 12.97 -2.55 -13.12
CA SER A 148 13.48 -2.37 -14.48
C SER A 148 12.94 -1.08 -15.10
N ALA A 149 13.57 -0.59 -16.17
CA ALA A 149 13.16 0.64 -16.86
C ALA A 149 11.69 0.63 -17.30
N GLY A 150 11.16 -0.51 -17.76
CA GLY A 150 9.77 -0.64 -18.22
C GLY A 150 8.71 -0.60 -17.10
N PHE A 151 9.10 -0.58 -15.82
CA PHE A 151 8.16 -0.63 -14.71
C PHE A 151 7.15 0.52 -14.72
N PHE A 152 7.63 1.74 -14.96
CA PHE A 152 6.78 2.93 -14.94
C PHE A 152 5.76 2.91 -16.08
N ASP A 153 6.15 2.41 -17.24
CA ASP A 153 5.28 2.29 -18.41
C ASP A 153 4.21 1.21 -18.24
N VAL A 154 4.61 0.02 -17.71
CA VAL A 154 3.65 -1.08 -17.43
C VAL A 154 2.54 -0.62 -16.49
N PHE A 155 2.87 0.15 -15.46
CA PHE A 155 1.91 0.65 -14.47
C PHE A 155 1.39 2.06 -14.76
N GLY A 156 1.74 2.68 -15.89
CA GLY A 156 1.27 4.01 -16.27
C GLY A 156 1.70 5.12 -15.30
N ILE A 157 2.81 4.95 -14.58
CA ILE A 157 3.33 5.92 -13.62
C ILE A 157 4.04 7.05 -14.39
N ARG A 158 3.51 8.25 -14.32
CA ARG A 158 3.98 9.38 -15.12
C ARG A 158 5.22 10.03 -14.52
N LEU A 159 6.21 10.29 -15.35
CA LEU A 159 7.34 11.16 -15.03
C LEU A 159 6.84 12.61 -14.84
N ARG A 160 7.31 13.28 -13.79
CA ARG A 160 7.02 14.70 -13.50
C ARG A 160 8.23 15.59 -13.74
N GLU A 161 9.41 15.14 -13.33
CA GLU A 161 10.66 15.90 -13.46
C GLU A 161 11.84 14.97 -13.69
N GLY A 162 12.86 15.41 -14.41
CA GLY A 162 14.05 14.61 -14.69
C GLY A 162 13.86 13.54 -15.73
N ARG A 163 14.36 12.32 -15.47
CA ARG A 163 14.29 11.16 -16.37
C ARG A 163 13.95 9.87 -15.65
N LEU A 164 13.46 8.89 -16.36
CA LEU A 164 13.35 7.51 -15.91
C LEU A 164 14.69 6.77 -16.10
N PHE A 165 14.75 5.52 -15.61
CA PHE A 165 15.91 4.65 -15.82
C PHE A 165 16.09 4.28 -17.28
N ASP A 166 17.32 4.19 -17.70
CA ASP A 166 17.70 3.76 -19.05
C ASP A 166 18.99 2.91 -19.00
N GLU A 167 19.54 2.60 -20.19
CA GLU A 167 20.72 1.75 -20.34
C GLU A 167 22.01 2.32 -19.71
N ARG A 168 22.03 3.58 -19.31
CA ARG A 168 23.18 4.21 -18.62
C ARG A 168 23.25 3.81 -17.15
N ASP A 169 22.12 3.39 -16.55
CA ASP A 169 22.01 3.08 -15.14
C ASP A 169 22.39 1.62 -14.88
N ARG A 170 23.67 1.29 -15.10
CA ARG A 170 24.25 -0.05 -14.93
C ARG A 170 24.91 -0.21 -13.58
N ALA A 171 25.26 -1.45 -13.22
CA ALA A 171 25.89 -1.80 -11.95
C ALA A 171 27.19 -1.03 -11.67
N ASP A 172 27.92 -0.66 -12.72
CA ASP A 172 29.19 0.08 -12.65
C ASP A 172 29.04 1.60 -12.77
N SER A 173 27.82 2.11 -12.92
CA SER A 173 27.55 3.54 -13.00
C SER A 173 27.26 4.14 -11.61
N VAL A 174 27.15 5.48 -11.55
CA VAL A 174 26.75 6.19 -10.33
C VAL A 174 25.40 5.64 -9.86
N PRO A 175 25.27 5.28 -8.57
CA PRO A 175 24.01 4.81 -8.01
C PRO A 175 22.93 5.89 -8.11
N VAL A 176 21.78 5.54 -8.71
CA VAL A 176 20.70 6.49 -8.97
C VAL A 176 19.38 6.04 -8.36
N ALA A 177 18.49 7.00 -8.15
CA ALA A 177 17.11 6.76 -7.71
C ALA A 177 16.11 7.60 -8.52
N VAL A 178 14.93 7.03 -8.72
CA VAL A 178 13.71 7.76 -9.07
C VAL A 178 12.81 7.77 -7.84
N ILE A 179 12.24 8.92 -7.49
CA ILE A 179 11.44 9.07 -6.29
C ILE A 179 10.02 9.53 -6.63
N SER A 180 9.06 9.30 -5.73
CA SER A 180 7.72 9.85 -5.88
C SER A 180 7.69 11.35 -5.58
N ALA A 181 6.70 12.06 -6.15
CA ALA A 181 6.50 13.49 -5.92
C ALA A 181 6.31 13.81 -4.44
N ARG A 182 5.62 12.95 -3.70
CA ARG A 182 5.44 13.08 -2.25
C ARG A 182 6.77 13.04 -1.51
N LEU A 183 7.64 12.10 -1.85
CA LEU A 183 8.97 12.03 -1.22
C LEU A 183 9.79 13.26 -1.53
N ALA A 184 9.78 13.72 -2.78
CA ALA A 184 10.47 14.94 -3.19
C ALA A 184 10.01 16.16 -2.37
N GLU A 185 8.70 16.33 -2.23
CA GLU A 185 8.14 17.45 -1.44
C GLU A 185 8.45 17.32 0.06
N THR A 186 8.42 16.10 0.61
CA THR A 186 8.72 15.89 2.03
C THR A 186 10.21 16.09 2.33
N ALA A 187 11.09 15.60 1.47
CA ALA A 187 12.54 15.65 1.68
C ALA A 187 13.12 17.02 1.34
N TRP A 188 12.61 17.69 0.29
CA TRP A 188 13.11 18.99 -0.19
C TRP A 188 11.98 19.96 -0.51
N PRO A 189 11.24 20.47 0.50
CA PRO A 189 10.07 21.33 0.29
C PRO A 189 10.39 22.55 -0.58
N GLY A 190 9.63 22.75 -1.66
CA GLY A 190 9.75 23.90 -2.55
C GLY A 190 11.04 23.94 -3.38
N GLN A 191 11.79 22.85 -3.44
CA GLN A 191 13.02 22.72 -4.25
C GLN A 191 12.91 21.55 -5.21
N SER A 192 13.66 21.61 -6.34
CA SER A 192 13.84 20.43 -7.17
C SER A 192 14.65 19.36 -6.42
N ALA A 193 14.21 18.12 -6.51
CA ALA A 193 14.91 16.97 -5.96
C ALA A 193 15.98 16.44 -6.93
N ILE A 194 15.96 16.84 -8.20
CA ILE A 194 16.91 16.34 -9.21
C ILE A 194 18.35 16.76 -8.87
N GLY A 195 19.27 15.79 -8.94
CA GLY A 195 20.68 15.96 -8.58
C GLY A 195 20.94 16.01 -7.06
N LYS A 196 19.91 15.89 -6.24
CA LYS A 196 20.06 15.72 -4.78
C LYS A 196 20.39 14.27 -4.47
N HIS A 197 20.97 14.03 -3.29
CA HIS A 197 21.37 12.71 -2.86
C HIS A 197 20.60 12.24 -1.62
N LEU A 198 20.30 10.95 -1.59
CA LEU A 198 19.74 10.28 -0.42
C LEU A 198 20.41 8.92 -0.21
N ARG A 199 20.37 8.42 1.02
CA ARG A 199 20.83 7.06 1.38
C ARG A 199 19.66 6.29 1.96
N LEU A 200 19.44 5.06 1.47
CA LEU A 200 18.54 4.08 2.08
C LEU A 200 19.30 3.30 3.14
N SER A 201 18.60 2.89 4.22
CA SER A 201 19.19 2.19 5.37
C SER A 201 20.51 2.83 5.84
N PRO A 202 20.53 4.15 6.13
CA PRO A 202 21.77 4.92 6.27
C PRO A 202 22.64 4.53 7.47
N ARG A 203 22.15 3.61 8.33
CA ARG A 203 22.91 3.03 9.45
C ARG A 203 23.72 1.80 9.07
N GLU A 204 23.49 1.25 7.88
CA GLU A 204 24.24 0.12 7.35
C GLU A 204 25.54 0.62 6.72
N ASP A 205 26.63 -0.11 6.92
CA ASP A 205 27.95 0.22 6.34
C ASP A 205 27.93 0.16 4.80
N SER A 206 26.99 -0.60 4.24
CA SER A 206 26.77 -0.76 2.81
C SER A 206 25.85 0.30 2.19
N ALA A 207 25.37 1.27 2.96
CA ALA A 207 24.44 2.29 2.48
C ALA A 207 25.10 3.20 1.43
N GLU A 208 24.66 3.04 0.18
CA GLU A 208 25.14 3.84 -0.95
C GLU A 208 24.41 5.18 -1.02
N SER A 209 25.12 6.22 -1.49
CA SER A 209 24.51 7.52 -1.82
C SER A 209 23.89 7.42 -3.20
N LEU A 210 22.58 7.65 -3.29
CA LEU A 210 21.78 7.56 -4.52
C LEU A 210 21.50 8.97 -5.02
N GLU A 211 21.88 9.28 -6.26
CA GLU A 211 21.50 10.53 -6.93
C GLU A 211 20.06 10.44 -7.44
N VAL A 212 19.25 11.42 -7.14
CA VAL A 212 17.88 11.53 -7.66
C VAL A 212 17.92 12.01 -9.10
N VAL A 213 17.57 11.14 -10.04
CA VAL A 213 17.55 11.45 -11.48
C VAL A 213 16.15 11.71 -12.03
N GLY A 214 15.12 11.31 -11.30
CA GLY A 214 13.73 11.50 -11.72
C GLY A 214 12.75 11.58 -10.55
N VAL A 215 11.67 12.31 -10.79
CA VAL A 215 10.51 12.41 -9.91
C VAL A 215 9.28 11.93 -10.67
N VAL A 216 8.57 10.95 -10.13
CA VAL A 216 7.35 10.37 -10.72
C VAL A 216 6.11 10.72 -9.92
N ALA A 217 4.95 10.55 -10.54
CA ALA A 217 3.67 10.69 -9.85
C ALA A 217 3.58 9.72 -8.67
N ASP A 218 2.83 10.10 -7.63
CA ASP A 218 2.59 9.23 -6.49
C ASP A 218 1.80 7.98 -6.92
N SER A 219 2.23 6.84 -6.42
CA SER A 219 1.60 5.55 -6.63
C SER A 219 1.54 4.76 -5.31
N VAL A 220 0.49 3.98 -5.14
CA VAL A 220 0.34 3.15 -3.95
C VAL A 220 1.23 1.92 -4.10
N GLN A 221 2.22 1.81 -3.20
CA GLN A 221 3.17 0.71 -3.19
C GLN A 221 2.94 -0.26 -2.01
N ALA A 222 2.10 0.12 -1.06
CA ALA A 222 1.84 -0.63 0.15
C ALA A 222 0.91 -1.84 -0.07
N ASN A 223 1.00 -2.82 0.84
CA ASN A 223 0.07 -3.94 0.87
C ASN A 223 -1.36 -3.44 1.18
N TYR A 224 -2.26 -3.59 0.23
CA TYR A 224 -3.64 -3.11 0.34
C TYR A 224 -4.38 -3.65 1.57
N PHE A 225 -4.09 -4.87 2.00
CA PHE A 225 -4.76 -5.53 3.13
C PHE A 225 -4.24 -5.09 4.51
N GLU A 226 -2.97 -4.78 4.64
CA GLU A 226 -2.41 -4.26 5.89
C GLU A 226 -2.65 -2.76 6.07
N GLU A 227 -2.68 -2.03 4.98
CA GLU A 227 -2.76 -0.59 4.96
C GLU A 227 -4.20 -0.06 5.07
N SER A 228 -5.23 -0.82 4.70
CA SER A 228 -6.61 -0.35 4.85
C SER A 228 -6.98 0.00 6.29
N ALA A 229 -6.33 -0.64 7.28
CA ALA A 229 -6.48 -0.29 8.69
C ALA A 229 -5.52 0.84 9.15
N ARG A 230 -4.41 1.06 8.45
CA ARG A 230 -3.35 2.01 8.84
C ARG A 230 -3.22 3.22 7.90
N LEU A 231 -3.89 3.23 6.76
CA LEU A 231 -3.87 4.31 5.74
C LEU A 231 -4.20 5.71 6.27
N ALA A 232 -4.84 5.80 7.43
CA ALA A 232 -5.09 7.07 8.09
C ALA A 232 -3.84 7.67 8.76
N VAL A 233 -2.84 6.85 9.09
CA VAL A 233 -1.70 7.24 9.95
C VAL A 233 -0.42 7.51 9.15
N HIS A 234 -0.21 6.87 8.00
CA HIS A 234 1.07 6.91 7.27
C HIS A 234 1.00 7.60 5.90
N ARG A 235 0.28 8.72 5.79
CA ARG A 235 0.20 9.55 4.57
C ARG A 235 1.52 10.25 4.18
N GLY A 236 2.61 10.02 4.94
CA GLY A 236 3.89 10.72 4.77
C GLY A 236 4.94 9.99 3.94
N ASP A 237 4.81 8.67 3.81
CA ASP A 237 5.85 7.87 3.18
C ASP A 237 5.74 7.96 1.66
N GLY A 238 6.82 8.36 1.03
CA GLY A 238 6.95 8.33 -0.43
C GLY A 238 7.67 7.06 -0.90
N ASN A 239 7.89 6.96 -2.21
CA ASN A 239 8.53 5.82 -2.83
C ASN A 239 9.94 6.17 -3.32
N VAL A 240 10.88 5.23 -3.17
CA VAL A 240 12.20 5.25 -3.76
C VAL A 240 12.33 4.04 -4.67
N PHE A 241 12.61 4.28 -5.92
CA PHE A 241 12.89 3.24 -6.90
C PHE A 241 14.38 3.26 -7.23
N ARG A 242 14.99 2.06 -7.27
CA ARG A 242 16.38 1.85 -7.75
C ARG A 242 16.35 1.04 -9.03
N PRO A 243 17.27 1.22 -9.97
CA PRO A 243 17.34 0.35 -11.12
C PRO A 243 17.73 -1.07 -10.70
N ALA A 244 17.02 -2.08 -11.22
CA ALA A 244 17.31 -3.49 -10.96
C ALA A 244 18.70 -3.92 -11.39
N SER A 245 19.32 -3.18 -12.32
CA SER A 245 20.72 -3.32 -12.75
C SER A 245 21.75 -2.91 -11.69
N GLN A 246 21.37 -2.06 -10.73
CA GLN A 246 22.24 -1.64 -9.62
C GLN A 246 21.89 -2.33 -8.29
N ALA A 247 20.68 -2.88 -8.18
CA ALA A 247 20.19 -3.49 -6.93
C ALA A 247 19.33 -4.72 -7.25
N ALA A 248 19.96 -5.78 -7.78
CA ALA A 248 19.26 -7.00 -8.15
C ALA A 248 18.73 -7.75 -6.91
N PRO A 249 17.41 -7.88 -6.74
CA PRO A 249 16.81 -8.53 -5.58
C PRO A 249 16.94 -10.05 -5.63
N ALA A 250 16.74 -10.72 -4.48
CA ALA A 250 16.70 -12.18 -4.42
C ALA A 250 15.38 -12.77 -4.94
N PHE A 251 14.32 -11.97 -5.00
CA PHE A 251 13.00 -12.33 -5.54
C PHE A 251 12.62 -11.36 -6.64
N PHE A 252 12.10 -11.91 -7.73
CA PHE A 252 11.61 -11.11 -8.83
C PHE A 252 10.09 -11.26 -8.96
N SER A 253 9.44 -10.12 -9.08
CA SER A 253 8.07 -10.04 -9.55
C SER A 253 8.10 -9.52 -10.98
N VAL A 254 7.33 -10.15 -11.85
CA VAL A 254 7.22 -9.80 -13.26
C VAL A 254 5.84 -9.23 -13.50
N ALA A 255 5.76 -8.18 -14.29
CA ALA A 255 4.53 -7.62 -14.82
C ALA A 255 4.65 -7.46 -16.33
N VAL A 256 3.60 -7.84 -17.05
CA VAL A 256 3.51 -7.69 -18.52
C VAL A 256 2.16 -7.10 -18.89
N ARG A 257 2.17 -6.28 -19.94
CA ARG A 257 1.00 -5.63 -20.52
C ARG A 257 0.92 -5.89 -22.02
#